data_ac4f9dcc73792b642365bd0a3e37dc73
#
_entry.id   ac4f9dcc73792b642365bd0a3e37dc73
#
_cell.length_a   1.000
_cell.length_b   1.000
_cell.length_c   1.000
_cell.angle_alpha   90.00
_cell.angle_beta   90.00
_cell.angle_gamma   90.00
#
_symmetry.space_group_name_H-M   'P 1'
#
loop_
_entity.id
_entity.type
_entity.pdbx_description
1 polymer ?
#
loop_
_entity_poly.entity_id
_entity_poly.type
_entity_poly.pdbx_seq_one_letter_code
_entity_poly.pdbx_strand_id
1 'polypeptide(L)'
;MDVFLSTSLSFPTLVYSVLLAVCLVYWLLAATGLVDIDLDGLGIDVDMDSGGVAGIFGRLGLTGLPTMIVVTLLSFFGWILTYFVHLLVLSHLFGPLRWLLGAGVGLLALVPAILATAAVLRPVRRALIRMRPFPETSLLGRVVIVRTPDVNTTAGMGELDDGGAGLILQIRSDGTAVPVRGDRVVLIAHDTHDNTWRVVPERDYHGA
;
A
#
# COMPACT_ATOMS: atom_id res chain seq x y z
N MET A 1 -33.70 -16.33 8.57
CA MET A 1 -33.17 -14.98 8.32
C MET A 1 -33.19 -14.13 9.57
N ASP A 2 -34.17 -14.31 10.43
CA ASP A 2 -34.38 -13.49 11.64
C ASP A 2 -33.22 -13.57 12.65
N VAL A 3 -32.66 -14.76 12.87
CA VAL A 3 -31.50 -14.95 13.78
C VAL A 3 -30.26 -14.21 13.26
N PHE A 4 -30.00 -14.25 11.97
CA PHE A 4 -28.87 -13.55 11.36
C PHE A 4 -28.99 -12.03 11.53
N LEU A 5 -30.13 -11.47 11.15
CA LEU A 5 -30.37 -10.04 11.27
C LEU A 5 -30.38 -9.56 12.72
N SER A 6 -31.06 -10.29 13.61
CA SER A 6 -31.11 -9.93 15.03
C SER A 6 -29.73 -9.97 15.69
N THR A 7 -28.88 -10.94 15.32
CA THR A 7 -27.51 -11.04 15.85
C THR A 7 -26.61 -9.95 15.27
N SER A 8 -26.69 -9.71 13.96
CA SER A 8 -25.86 -8.69 13.28
C SER A 8 -26.21 -7.26 13.72
N LEU A 9 -27.47 -7.01 14.09
CA LEU A 9 -27.95 -5.72 14.61
C LEU A 9 -27.90 -5.61 16.13
N SER A 10 -27.42 -6.62 16.82
CA SER A 10 -27.25 -6.61 18.28
C SER A 10 -25.83 -6.22 18.69
N PHE A 11 -25.71 -5.51 19.80
CA PHE A 11 -24.42 -5.17 20.39
C PHE A 11 -23.72 -6.45 20.91
N PRO A 12 -22.39 -6.66 20.68
CA PRO A 12 -21.39 -5.77 20.10
C PRO A 12 -21.24 -5.88 18.56
N THR A 13 -21.87 -6.86 17.91
CA THR A 13 -21.73 -7.15 16.48
C THR A 13 -22.18 -5.97 15.61
N LEU A 14 -23.18 -5.20 16.07
CA LEU A 14 -23.69 -4.01 15.40
C LEU A 14 -22.58 -3.02 14.99
N VAL A 15 -21.59 -2.80 15.86
CA VAL A 15 -20.51 -1.85 15.60
C VAL A 15 -19.73 -2.27 14.35
N TYR A 16 -19.37 -3.52 14.26
CA TYR A 16 -18.66 -4.07 13.08
C TYR A 16 -19.57 -4.15 11.85
N SER A 17 -20.86 -4.39 12.02
CA SER A 17 -21.83 -4.37 10.91
C SER A 17 -21.95 -2.99 10.28
N VAL A 18 -21.97 -1.93 11.11
CA VAL A 18 -21.98 -0.54 10.61
C VAL A 18 -20.68 -0.22 9.90
N LEU A 19 -19.53 -0.58 10.47
CA LEU A 19 -18.22 -0.38 9.81
C LEU A 19 -18.15 -1.09 8.45
N LEU A 20 -18.62 -2.33 8.37
CA LEU A 20 -18.70 -3.06 7.09
C LEU A 20 -19.64 -2.40 6.09
N ALA A 21 -20.78 -1.90 6.54
CA ALA A 21 -21.70 -1.18 5.65
C ALA A 21 -21.05 0.09 5.09
N VAL A 22 -20.32 0.86 5.91
CA VAL A 22 -19.54 2.02 5.45
C VAL A 22 -18.47 1.60 4.44
N CYS A 23 -17.72 0.53 4.71
CA CYS A 23 -16.74 0.01 3.76
C CYS A 23 -17.39 -0.42 2.43
N LEU A 24 -18.57 -1.07 2.47
CA LEU A 24 -19.30 -1.44 1.26
C LEU A 24 -19.72 -0.23 0.43
N VAL A 25 -20.24 0.81 1.08
CA VAL A 25 -20.60 2.07 0.39
C VAL A 25 -19.35 2.70 -0.23
N TYR A 26 -18.22 2.74 0.48
CA TYR A 26 -16.96 3.23 -0.06
C TYR A 26 -16.54 2.46 -1.31
N TRP A 27 -16.57 1.11 -1.28
CA TRP A 27 -16.19 0.28 -2.43
C TRP A 27 -17.15 0.44 -3.61
N LEU A 28 -18.45 0.64 -3.36
CA LEU A 28 -19.41 0.96 -4.41
C LEU A 28 -19.09 2.31 -5.07
N LEU A 29 -18.79 3.35 -4.28
CA LEU A 29 -18.40 4.65 -4.81
C LEU A 29 -17.08 4.59 -5.58
N ALA A 30 -16.09 3.86 -5.06
CA ALA A 30 -14.82 3.64 -5.75
C ALA A 30 -15.01 2.90 -7.08
N ALA A 31 -15.90 1.91 -7.13
CA ALA A 31 -16.22 1.18 -8.36
C ALA A 31 -16.92 2.06 -9.44
N THR A 32 -17.60 3.12 -9.03
CA THR A 32 -18.18 4.11 -9.98
C THR A 32 -17.18 5.18 -10.43
N GLY A 33 -15.96 5.18 -9.87
CA GLY A 33 -14.96 6.21 -10.15
C GLY A 33 -15.24 7.57 -9.50
N LEU A 34 -16.23 7.65 -8.60
CA LEU A 34 -16.54 8.87 -7.84
C LEU A 34 -15.55 9.16 -6.71
N VAL A 35 -14.83 8.14 -6.28
CA VAL A 35 -13.78 8.25 -5.26
C VAL A 35 -12.52 7.63 -5.83
N ASP A 36 -11.45 8.40 -5.87
CA ASP A 36 -10.14 7.87 -6.22
C ASP A 36 -9.70 6.87 -5.16
N ILE A 37 -9.19 5.73 -5.62
CA ILE A 37 -8.57 4.74 -4.74
C ILE A 37 -7.18 5.26 -4.41
N ASP A 38 -7.10 6.41 -3.73
CA ASP A 38 -5.84 6.91 -3.23
C ASP A 38 -5.26 5.91 -2.24
N LEU A 39 -4.04 5.50 -2.50
CA LEU A 39 -3.26 4.66 -1.59
C LEU A 39 -3.09 5.32 -0.20
N ASP A 40 -3.27 6.65 -0.14
CA ASP A 40 -3.18 7.50 1.05
C ASP A 40 -4.56 7.95 1.58
N GLY A 41 -5.64 7.42 1.05
CA GLY A 41 -7.04 7.90 1.05
C GLY A 41 -7.78 8.17 2.35
N LEU A 42 -7.14 8.41 3.47
CA LEU A 42 -7.74 9.01 4.67
C LEU A 42 -6.81 9.99 5.38
N GLY A 43 -5.67 10.40 4.78
CA GLY A 43 -4.79 11.38 5.43
C GLY A 43 -4.39 11.00 6.87
N ILE A 44 -4.53 9.75 7.23
CA ILE A 44 -3.97 9.21 8.45
C ILE A 44 -2.53 8.88 8.11
N ASP A 45 -1.70 9.92 8.08
CA ASP A 45 -0.27 9.77 8.29
C ASP A 45 -0.12 9.13 9.67
N VAL A 46 -0.08 7.81 9.64
CA VAL A 46 0.19 7.03 10.83
C VAL A 46 1.68 7.16 11.05
N ASP A 47 2.07 8.25 11.74
CA ASP A 47 3.43 8.44 12.21
C ASP A 47 3.88 7.15 12.92
N MET A 48 4.81 6.44 12.31
CA MET A 48 5.31 5.15 12.79
C MET A 48 5.98 5.23 14.17
N ASP A 49 6.32 6.43 14.61
CA ASP A 49 6.94 6.70 15.91
C ASP A 49 5.92 6.93 17.04
N SER A 50 4.65 7.12 16.75
CA SER A 50 3.63 7.22 17.78
C SER A 50 3.31 5.82 18.32
N GLY A 51 3.76 5.56 19.57
CA GLY A 51 3.38 4.37 20.31
C GLY A 51 1.86 4.25 20.38
N GLY A 52 1.29 3.12 19.90
CA GLY A 52 -0.13 2.88 19.87
C GLY A 52 -0.53 1.89 18.78
N VAL A 53 -1.76 1.92 18.35
CA VAL A 53 -2.33 1.04 17.30
C VAL A 53 -1.53 1.17 15.99
N ALA A 54 -1.08 2.37 15.67
CA ALA A 54 -0.25 2.69 14.51
C ALA A 54 1.09 1.93 14.50
N GLY A 55 1.78 1.90 15.62
CA GLY A 55 3.03 1.14 15.75
C GLY A 55 2.82 -0.37 15.62
N ILE A 56 1.64 -0.87 16.03
CA ILE A 56 1.27 -2.28 15.86
C ILE A 56 1.08 -2.61 14.37
N PHE A 57 0.39 -1.75 13.61
CA PHE A 57 0.21 -1.93 12.16
C PHE A 57 1.54 -1.90 11.40
N GLY A 58 2.47 -1.02 11.81
CA GLY A 58 3.83 -0.98 11.27
C GLY A 58 4.59 -2.28 11.49
N ARG A 59 4.61 -2.78 12.72
CA ARG A 59 5.28 -4.05 13.10
C ARG A 59 4.66 -5.28 12.43
N LEU A 60 3.36 -5.26 12.17
CA LEU A 60 2.66 -6.34 11.46
C LEU A 60 2.87 -6.26 9.94
N GLY A 61 3.55 -5.24 9.44
CA GLY A 61 3.85 -5.08 8.02
C GLY A 61 2.65 -4.68 7.18
N LEU A 62 1.69 -3.98 7.75
CA LEU A 62 0.48 -3.48 7.06
C LEU A 62 0.72 -2.13 6.37
N THR A 63 1.89 -1.53 6.55
CA THR A 63 2.31 -0.28 5.89
C THR A 63 2.48 -0.47 4.38
N GLY A 64 2.04 0.54 3.62
CA GLY A 64 2.13 0.55 2.16
C GLY A 64 1.02 -0.23 1.46
N LEU A 65 -0.04 -0.56 2.18
CA LEU A 65 -1.29 -1.09 1.63
C LEU A 65 -2.39 -0.02 1.73
N PRO A 66 -3.37 -0.01 0.80
CA PRO A 66 -4.51 0.89 0.91
C PRO A 66 -5.23 0.72 2.25
N THR A 67 -5.35 1.81 3.00
CA THR A 67 -5.92 1.81 4.36
C THR A 67 -7.32 1.21 4.38
N MET A 68 -8.12 1.47 3.35
CA MET A 68 -9.49 0.94 3.24
C MET A 68 -9.55 -0.58 3.14
N ILE A 69 -8.56 -1.23 2.52
CA ILE A 69 -8.48 -2.70 2.49
C ILE A 69 -8.25 -3.24 3.91
N VAL A 70 -7.35 -2.59 4.66
CA VAL A 70 -7.04 -2.99 6.04
C VAL A 70 -8.27 -2.84 6.93
N VAL A 71 -8.97 -1.69 6.85
CA VAL A 71 -10.19 -1.41 7.62
C VAL A 71 -11.30 -2.40 7.26
N THR A 72 -11.49 -2.70 5.98
CA THR A 72 -12.50 -3.66 5.53
C THR A 72 -12.25 -5.06 6.09
N LEU A 73 -11.03 -5.55 6.00
CA LEU A 73 -10.67 -6.88 6.52
C LEU A 73 -10.74 -6.93 8.04
N LEU A 74 -10.28 -5.88 8.73
CA LEU A 74 -10.37 -5.79 10.18
C LEU A 74 -11.82 -5.83 10.66
N SER A 75 -12.69 -5.04 10.00
CA SER A 75 -14.12 -5.01 10.29
C SER A 75 -14.79 -6.35 9.99
N PHE A 76 -14.40 -7.02 8.93
CA PHE A 76 -14.92 -8.32 8.53
C PHE A 76 -14.55 -9.43 9.54
N PHE A 77 -13.28 -9.52 9.93
CA PHE A 77 -12.87 -10.52 10.93
C PHE A 77 -13.42 -10.19 12.32
N GLY A 78 -13.47 -8.92 12.69
CA GLY A 78 -14.12 -8.50 13.93
C GLY A 78 -15.61 -8.83 13.95
N TRP A 79 -16.29 -8.64 12.83
CA TRP A 79 -17.70 -9.00 12.67
C TRP A 79 -17.91 -10.52 12.81
N ILE A 80 -17.12 -11.34 12.13
CA ILE A 80 -17.22 -12.81 12.25
C ILE A 80 -17.05 -13.24 13.71
N LEU A 81 -16.00 -12.76 14.37
CA LEU A 81 -15.70 -13.16 15.74
C LEU A 81 -16.81 -12.73 16.70
N THR A 82 -17.24 -11.47 16.64
CA THR A 82 -18.31 -10.98 17.50
C THR A 82 -19.65 -11.64 17.20
N TYR A 83 -19.94 -11.97 15.96
CA TYR A 83 -21.14 -12.68 15.55
C TYR A 83 -21.22 -14.07 16.21
N PHE A 84 -20.15 -14.88 16.09
CA PHE A 84 -20.13 -16.20 16.70
C PHE A 84 -20.13 -16.15 18.23
N VAL A 85 -19.38 -15.27 18.84
CA VAL A 85 -19.39 -15.10 20.30
C VAL A 85 -20.77 -14.64 20.80
N HIS A 86 -21.42 -13.74 20.04
CA HIS A 86 -22.78 -13.31 20.38
C HIS A 86 -23.74 -14.50 20.31
N LEU A 87 -23.70 -15.27 19.25
CA LEU A 87 -24.60 -16.41 19.02
C LEU A 87 -24.39 -17.51 20.07
N LEU A 88 -23.14 -17.82 20.43
CA LEU A 88 -22.80 -18.95 21.31
C LEU A 88 -22.85 -18.60 22.80
N VAL A 89 -22.55 -17.35 23.17
CA VAL A 89 -22.37 -16.93 24.56
C VAL A 89 -23.35 -15.84 24.96
N LEU A 90 -23.34 -14.70 24.26
CA LEU A 90 -24.10 -13.52 24.70
C LEU A 90 -25.62 -13.69 24.56
N SER A 91 -26.08 -14.53 23.66
CA SER A 91 -27.52 -14.83 23.50
C SER A 91 -28.13 -15.47 24.73
N HIS A 92 -27.32 -16.14 25.58
CA HIS A 92 -27.75 -16.84 26.78
C HIS A 92 -27.68 -15.94 28.03
N LEU A 93 -27.17 -14.71 27.90
CA LEU A 93 -27.01 -13.78 29.01
C LEU A 93 -28.10 -12.70 28.99
N PHE A 94 -28.60 -12.37 30.16
CA PHE A 94 -29.64 -11.36 30.38
C PHE A 94 -29.12 -10.18 31.21
N GLY A 95 -29.74 -9.01 31.05
CA GLY A 95 -29.48 -7.83 31.85
C GLY A 95 -28.20 -7.05 31.52
N PRO A 96 -27.72 -6.17 32.43
CA PRO A 96 -26.60 -5.26 32.15
C PRO A 96 -25.25 -5.98 31.94
N LEU A 97 -25.11 -7.19 32.48
CA LEU A 97 -23.91 -8.02 32.31
C LEU A 97 -23.64 -8.33 30.85
N ARG A 98 -24.67 -8.53 30.04
CA ARG A 98 -24.55 -8.74 28.59
C ARG A 98 -23.87 -7.57 27.89
N TRP A 99 -24.20 -6.33 28.28
CA TRP A 99 -23.60 -5.12 27.67
C TRP A 99 -22.13 -4.97 28.07
N LEU A 100 -21.79 -5.21 29.34
CA LEU A 100 -20.42 -5.13 29.80
C LEU A 100 -19.53 -6.18 29.17
N LEU A 101 -19.98 -7.44 29.15
CA LEU A 101 -19.27 -8.53 28.48
C LEU A 101 -19.22 -8.33 26.97
N GLY A 102 -20.28 -7.82 26.35
CA GLY A 102 -20.30 -7.48 24.93
C GLY A 102 -19.26 -6.43 24.57
N ALA A 103 -19.09 -5.37 25.38
CA ALA A 103 -18.03 -4.38 25.17
C ALA A 103 -16.64 -5.02 25.27
N GLY A 104 -16.40 -5.85 26.28
CA GLY A 104 -15.15 -6.60 26.44
C GLY A 104 -14.86 -7.51 25.23
N VAL A 105 -15.86 -8.26 24.78
CA VAL A 105 -15.76 -9.13 23.59
C VAL A 105 -15.47 -8.30 22.33
N GLY A 106 -16.16 -7.17 22.14
CA GLY A 106 -15.93 -6.29 21.00
C GLY A 106 -14.49 -5.77 20.92
N LEU A 107 -13.92 -5.38 22.07
CA LEU A 107 -12.52 -4.95 22.13
C LEU A 107 -11.53 -6.10 21.99
N LEU A 108 -11.77 -7.23 22.65
CA LEU A 108 -10.90 -8.40 22.58
C LEU A 108 -10.90 -9.02 21.17
N ALA A 109 -11.99 -8.92 20.44
CA ALA A 109 -12.10 -9.39 19.05
C ALA A 109 -11.16 -8.65 18.10
N LEU A 110 -10.72 -7.43 18.43
CA LEU A 110 -9.73 -6.69 17.63
C LEU A 110 -8.39 -7.43 17.53
N VAL A 111 -7.93 -8.06 18.60
CA VAL A 111 -6.63 -8.74 18.62
C VAL A 111 -6.56 -9.86 17.57
N PRO A 112 -7.45 -10.89 17.60
CA PRO A 112 -7.42 -11.92 16.56
C PRO A 112 -7.82 -11.38 15.18
N ALA A 113 -8.66 -10.34 15.09
CA ALA A 113 -8.99 -9.70 13.82
C ALA A 113 -7.76 -9.04 13.17
N ILE A 114 -6.92 -8.35 13.95
CA ILE A 114 -5.65 -7.77 13.48
C ILE A 114 -4.71 -8.88 12.98
N LEU A 115 -4.56 -9.96 13.73
CA LEU A 115 -3.69 -11.08 13.35
C LEU A 115 -4.19 -11.76 12.07
N ALA A 116 -5.50 -11.99 11.94
CA ALA A 116 -6.11 -12.57 10.74
C ALA A 116 -5.93 -11.64 9.53
N THR A 117 -6.18 -10.34 9.69
CA THR A 117 -5.94 -9.34 8.65
C THR A 117 -4.48 -9.34 8.21
N ALA A 118 -3.54 -9.32 9.15
CA ALA A 118 -2.11 -9.37 8.84
C ALA A 118 -1.73 -10.68 8.11
N ALA A 119 -2.29 -11.81 8.51
CA ALA A 119 -2.03 -13.09 7.86
C ALA A 119 -2.51 -13.12 6.39
N VAL A 120 -3.68 -12.55 6.11
CA VAL A 120 -4.24 -12.45 4.74
C VAL A 120 -3.46 -11.43 3.90
N LEU A 121 -3.06 -10.30 4.47
CA LEU A 121 -2.38 -9.23 3.72
C LEU A 121 -0.89 -9.49 3.50
N ARG A 122 -0.22 -10.32 4.30
CA ARG A 122 1.21 -10.66 4.11
C ARG A 122 1.55 -11.18 2.72
N PRO A 123 0.83 -12.17 2.13
CA PRO A 123 1.13 -12.63 0.78
C PRO A 123 0.84 -11.57 -0.28
N VAL A 124 -0.24 -10.78 -0.12
CA VAL A 124 -0.61 -9.68 -1.02
C VAL A 124 0.50 -8.62 -1.05
N ARG A 125 0.99 -8.21 0.13
CA ARG A 125 2.10 -7.26 0.24
C ARG A 125 3.36 -7.77 -0.45
N ARG A 126 3.72 -9.04 -0.28
CA ARG A 126 4.89 -9.64 -0.95
C ARG A 126 4.76 -9.58 -2.47
N ALA A 127 3.55 -9.83 -3.00
CA ALA A 127 3.29 -9.72 -4.43
C ALA A 127 3.40 -8.25 -4.91
N LEU A 128 2.82 -7.30 -4.18
CA LEU A 128 2.87 -5.87 -4.51
C LEU A 128 4.29 -5.30 -4.46
N ILE A 129 5.11 -5.69 -3.46
CA ILE A 129 6.50 -5.25 -3.37
C ILE A 129 7.31 -5.72 -4.59
N ARG A 130 7.04 -6.91 -5.11
CA ARG A 130 7.69 -7.42 -6.33
C ARG A 130 7.31 -6.65 -7.59
N MET A 131 6.16 -5.96 -7.57
CA MET A 131 5.66 -5.15 -8.70
C MET A 131 6.01 -3.67 -8.57
N ARG A 132 6.57 -3.23 -7.44
CA ARG A 132 7.00 -1.83 -7.28
C ARG A 132 8.17 -1.56 -8.20
N PRO A 133 8.14 -0.47 -8.99
CA PRO A 133 9.31 0.00 -9.70
C PRO A 133 10.43 0.30 -8.68
N PHE A 134 11.67 0.16 -9.14
CA PHE A 134 12.84 0.44 -8.30
C PHE A 134 12.75 1.87 -7.73
N PRO A 135 13.03 2.08 -6.42
CA PRO A 135 13.11 3.43 -5.88
C PRO A 135 14.13 4.24 -6.68
N GLU A 136 13.78 5.46 -7.02
CA GLU A 136 14.58 6.34 -7.88
C GLU A 136 16.03 6.47 -7.40
N THR A 137 16.24 6.58 -6.09
CA THR A 137 17.59 6.62 -5.49
C THR A 137 18.44 5.37 -5.78
N SER A 138 17.84 4.23 -6.10
CA SER A 138 18.58 3.00 -6.44
C SER A 138 19.05 2.95 -7.88
N LEU A 139 18.63 3.91 -8.71
CA LEU A 139 19.02 3.98 -10.12
C LEU A 139 20.30 4.78 -10.35
N LEU A 140 20.70 5.64 -9.38
CA LEU A 140 21.97 6.37 -9.47
C LEU A 140 23.17 5.41 -9.54
N GLY A 141 24.11 5.71 -10.43
CA GLY A 141 25.26 4.87 -10.68
C GLY A 141 24.99 3.65 -11.59
N ARG A 142 23.75 3.45 -12.03
CA ARG A 142 23.40 2.38 -12.96
C ARG A 142 23.73 2.75 -14.40
N VAL A 143 24.12 1.74 -15.17
CA VAL A 143 24.39 1.87 -16.60
C VAL A 143 23.11 1.73 -17.40
N VAL A 144 22.90 2.64 -18.34
CA VAL A 144 21.75 2.71 -19.25
C VAL A 144 22.25 2.70 -20.68
N ILE A 145 21.53 2.04 -21.57
CA ILE A 145 21.84 1.99 -23.01
C ILE A 145 20.99 3.03 -23.74
N VAL A 146 21.61 3.93 -24.48
CA VAL A 146 20.92 4.97 -25.23
C VAL A 146 20.06 4.37 -26.34
N ARG A 147 18.81 4.77 -26.41
CA ARG A 147 17.83 4.31 -27.43
C ARG A 147 17.53 5.34 -28.52
N THR A 148 17.64 6.63 -28.17
CA THR A 148 17.48 7.73 -29.16
C THR A 148 18.72 7.92 -30.02
N PRO A 149 18.60 8.56 -31.20
CA PRO A 149 19.75 8.83 -32.06
C PRO A 149 20.88 9.57 -31.37
N ASP A 150 20.53 10.55 -30.55
CA ASP A 150 21.42 11.36 -29.70
C ASP A 150 20.78 11.68 -28.35
N VAL A 151 21.62 12.08 -27.41
CA VAL A 151 21.20 12.60 -26.10
C VAL A 151 21.78 13.98 -25.91
N ASN A 152 20.91 14.98 -25.74
CA ASN A 152 21.29 16.38 -25.54
C ASN A 152 20.64 16.95 -24.25
N THR A 153 20.69 18.25 -24.06
CA THR A 153 20.13 18.94 -22.88
C THR A 153 18.60 18.93 -22.84
N THR A 154 17.92 18.68 -23.97
CA THR A 154 16.47 18.78 -24.09
C THR A 154 15.78 17.44 -24.36
N ALA A 155 16.49 16.52 -25.00
CA ALA A 155 15.91 15.25 -25.44
C ALA A 155 16.90 14.08 -25.28
N GLY A 156 16.37 12.91 -25.00
CA GLY A 156 17.11 11.64 -24.93
C GLY A 156 16.32 10.59 -24.16
N MET A 157 16.44 9.33 -24.59
CA MET A 157 15.88 8.17 -23.90
C MET A 157 16.91 7.07 -23.81
N GLY A 158 16.95 6.40 -22.67
CA GLY A 158 17.79 5.24 -22.43
C GLY A 158 17.02 4.11 -21.78
N GLU A 159 17.50 2.91 -21.96
CA GLU A 159 16.94 1.69 -21.39
C GLU A 159 17.87 1.12 -20.33
N LEU A 160 17.32 0.94 -19.15
CA LEU A 160 17.95 0.24 -18.05
C LEU A 160 17.48 -1.21 -18.06
N ASP A 161 18.42 -2.15 -18.10
CA ASP A 161 18.11 -3.56 -17.85
C ASP A 161 17.86 -3.77 -16.34
N ASP A 162 16.62 -4.10 -16.02
CA ASP A 162 16.15 -4.39 -14.65
C ASP A 162 15.97 -5.90 -14.39
N GLY A 163 16.36 -6.73 -15.37
CA GLY A 163 16.12 -8.18 -15.34
C GLY A 163 14.69 -8.58 -15.73
N GLY A 164 13.89 -7.63 -16.21
CA GLY A 164 12.51 -7.82 -16.66
C GLY A 164 12.29 -7.29 -18.09
N ALA A 165 11.27 -6.45 -18.26
CA ALA A 165 10.92 -5.86 -19.56
C ALA A 165 11.84 -4.69 -19.97
N GLY A 166 12.73 -4.25 -19.08
CA GLY A 166 13.56 -3.05 -19.25
C GLY A 166 12.80 -1.76 -18.89
N LEU A 167 13.49 -0.83 -18.24
CA LEU A 167 12.95 0.46 -17.83
C LEU A 167 13.43 1.56 -18.78
N ILE A 168 12.49 2.23 -19.46
CA ILE A 168 12.82 3.37 -20.31
C ILE A 168 12.82 4.65 -19.49
N LEU A 169 13.98 5.35 -19.48
CA LEU A 169 14.19 6.58 -18.72
C LEU A 169 14.41 7.75 -19.69
N GLN A 170 13.89 8.92 -19.31
CA GLN A 170 14.25 10.16 -19.97
C GLN A 170 15.62 10.60 -19.46
N ILE A 171 16.58 10.74 -20.37
CA ILE A 171 17.96 11.08 -20.04
C ILE A 171 18.37 12.39 -20.70
N ARG A 172 19.28 13.13 -20.03
CA ARG A 172 19.83 14.41 -20.52
C ARG A 172 21.34 14.41 -20.34
N SER A 173 22.06 14.96 -21.33
CA SER A 173 23.50 15.17 -21.28
C SER A 173 23.82 16.65 -21.21
N ASP A 174 24.81 17.04 -20.39
CA ASP A 174 25.23 18.46 -20.22
C ASP A 174 25.98 19.05 -21.42
N GLY A 175 26.03 18.35 -22.54
CA GLY A 175 26.55 18.90 -23.81
C GLY A 175 28.05 18.75 -24.05
N THR A 176 28.84 18.30 -23.06
CA THR A 176 30.28 18.03 -23.24
C THR A 176 30.52 16.76 -24.05
N ALA A 177 29.63 15.79 -23.92
CA ALA A 177 29.58 14.60 -24.74
C ALA A 177 28.15 14.42 -25.25
N VAL A 178 27.97 14.09 -26.51
CA VAL A 178 26.67 13.75 -27.12
C VAL A 178 26.62 12.24 -27.30
N PRO A 179 26.08 11.50 -26.31
CA PRO A 179 25.94 10.06 -26.44
C PRO A 179 24.97 9.73 -27.57
N VAL A 180 25.32 8.72 -28.36
CA VAL A 180 24.51 8.26 -29.49
C VAL A 180 23.90 6.88 -29.22
N ARG A 181 22.96 6.48 -30.06
CA ARG A 181 22.25 5.20 -29.92
C ARG A 181 23.22 4.03 -29.77
N GLY A 182 23.00 3.24 -28.72
CA GLY A 182 23.82 2.07 -28.37
C GLY A 182 24.93 2.39 -27.36
N ASP A 183 25.21 3.66 -27.08
CA ASP A 183 26.21 4.04 -26.10
C ASP A 183 25.73 3.67 -24.68
N ARG A 184 26.71 3.36 -23.82
CA ARG A 184 26.50 3.10 -22.42
C ARG A 184 26.78 4.37 -21.62
N VAL A 185 25.80 4.79 -20.86
CA VAL A 185 25.84 5.98 -20.01
C VAL A 185 25.47 5.65 -18.58
N VAL A 186 26.00 6.40 -17.63
CA VAL A 186 25.74 6.22 -16.19
C VAL A 186 24.84 7.34 -15.68
N LEU A 187 23.81 6.98 -14.90
CA LEU A 187 22.90 7.93 -14.25
C LEU A 187 23.60 8.61 -13.08
N ILE A 188 23.76 9.93 -13.11
CA ILE A 188 24.52 10.69 -12.08
C ILE A 188 23.62 11.58 -11.22
N ALA A 189 22.47 12.03 -11.70
CA ALA A 189 21.52 12.84 -10.96
C ALA A 189 20.10 12.63 -11.48
N HIS A 190 19.11 12.83 -10.61
CA HIS A 190 17.69 12.83 -10.97
C HIS A 190 17.10 14.22 -10.75
N ASP A 191 16.48 14.77 -11.77
CA ASP A 191 15.66 15.97 -11.67
C ASP A 191 14.21 15.54 -11.48
N THR A 192 13.70 15.73 -10.26
CA THR A 192 12.34 15.34 -9.88
C THR A 192 11.27 16.24 -10.49
N HIS A 193 11.61 17.48 -10.89
CA HIS A 193 10.65 18.41 -11.46
C HIS A 193 10.22 17.98 -12.86
N ASP A 194 11.21 17.61 -13.70
CA ASP A 194 10.98 17.21 -15.09
C ASP A 194 11.01 15.70 -15.28
N ASN A 195 11.20 14.94 -14.21
CA ASN A 195 11.37 13.48 -14.19
C ASN A 195 12.44 13.03 -15.22
N THR A 196 13.59 13.68 -15.23
CA THR A 196 14.70 13.41 -16.15
C THR A 196 15.96 13.02 -15.40
N TRP A 197 16.79 12.21 -16.04
CA TRP A 197 18.03 11.72 -15.48
C TRP A 197 19.22 12.33 -16.21
N ARG A 198 20.14 12.95 -15.47
CA ARG A 198 21.38 13.41 -16.01
C ARG A 198 22.35 12.24 -16.17
N VAL A 199 23.03 12.19 -17.31
CA VAL A 199 23.94 11.08 -17.65
C VAL A 199 25.32 11.59 -18.09
N VAL A 200 26.33 10.70 -17.86
CA VAL A 200 27.66 10.84 -18.43
C VAL A 200 28.05 9.54 -19.13
N PRO A 201 28.91 9.56 -20.16
CA PRO A 201 29.44 8.33 -20.74
C PRO A 201 30.11 7.44 -19.68
N GLU A 202 29.91 6.12 -19.77
CA GLU A 202 30.46 5.16 -18.80
C GLU A 202 31.98 5.28 -18.65
N ARG A 203 32.70 5.55 -19.76
CA ARG A 203 34.15 5.77 -19.78
C ARG A 203 34.60 6.96 -18.93
N ASP A 204 33.78 8.02 -18.89
CA ASP A 204 34.11 9.25 -18.16
C ASP A 204 33.77 9.11 -16.66
N TYR A 205 32.83 8.24 -16.31
CA TYR A 205 32.44 7.94 -14.93
C TYR A 205 33.49 7.10 -14.18
N HIS A 206 34.17 6.18 -14.85
CA HIS A 206 35.21 5.31 -14.25
C HIS A 206 36.62 5.91 -14.32
N GLY A 207 36.80 7.05 -14.99
CA GLY A 207 38.07 7.72 -15.15
C GLY A 207 38.29 8.95 -14.26
N ALA A 208 37.34 9.26 -13.36
CA ALA A 208 37.42 10.38 -12.42
C ALA A 208 37.83 9.94 -11.01
#